data_ef694b99e29763cf93cdd04197cff78e
#
_entry.id   ef694b99e29763cf93cdd04197cff78e
#
_cell.length_a   1.000
_cell.length_b   1.000
_cell.length_c   1.000
_cell.angle_alpha   90.00
_cell.angle_beta   90.00
_cell.angle_gamma   90.00
#
_symmetry.space_group_name_H-M   'P 1'
#
loop_
_entity.id
_entity.type
_entity.pdbx_description
1 polymer ?
#
loop_
_entity_poly.entity_id
_entity_poly.type
_entity_poly.pdbx_seq_one_letter_code
_entity_poly.pdbx_strand_id
1 'polypeptide(L)'
;WGCPAEGISGNERIIDVGGEPYMHDPKHLGAEFDYEEISKKIGSEKSYALGAGSGAMSCLDGHCGELVINENLITSESKSIIARVGTNKECIAEKYTARKHGGLGNVYYTDGVKGKVIKIKIKGRSGDQGSLPQAMRKALTDNLPIKDNEHIALAGIFRILKGQIKSHVQPDYADIKHEYYDAKQMKCVKDFLQFYEPVGPELQGYSVLWTGDPTGGNLDLRESGEHTHFHSYTKENVAGHYHFDVTPNDIEYEGYFNIAKEVHRVNNIYKELRDKN
;
A
#
# COMPACT_ATOMS: atom_id res chain seq x y z
N TRP A 1 -11.15 4.68 -14.50
CA TRP A 1 -10.24 4.16 -13.48
C TRP A 1 -9.02 5.05 -13.21
N GLY A 2 -8.77 6.05 -14.01
CA GLY A 2 -7.73 7.06 -13.75
C GLY A 2 -6.28 6.57 -13.79
N CYS A 3 -5.99 5.37 -14.30
CA CYS A 3 -4.64 4.86 -14.43
C CYS A 3 -3.91 5.53 -15.61
N PRO A 4 -2.62 5.87 -15.47
CA PRO A 4 -1.81 6.42 -16.56
C PRO A 4 -1.28 5.34 -17.52
N ALA A 5 -1.82 4.13 -17.48
CA ALA A 5 -1.48 3.00 -18.32
C ALA A 5 -2.72 2.37 -18.95
N GLU A 6 -2.55 1.57 -20.00
CA GLU A 6 -3.66 0.90 -20.71
C GLU A 6 -4.25 -0.28 -19.95
N GLY A 7 -3.49 -0.88 -19.02
CA GLY A 7 -3.86 -2.03 -18.22
C GLY A 7 -2.92 -2.27 -17.06
N ILE A 8 -3.04 -3.43 -16.43
CA ILE A 8 -2.23 -3.85 -15.29
C ILE A 8 -1.51 -5.19 -15.54
N SER A 9 -1.23 -5.51 -16.81
CA SER A 9 -0.63 -6.79 -17.20
C SER A 9 0.75 -6.60 -17.83
N GLY A 10 1.50 -7.70 -17.91
CA GLY A 10 2.85 -7.80 -18.46
C GLY A 10 3.94 -7.69 -17.39
N ASN A 11 4.77 -8.72 -17.27
CA ASN A 11 5.91 -8.79 -16.33
C ASN A 11 5.54 -8.41 -14.88
N GLU A 12 4.49 -9.02 -14.36
CA GLU A 12 3.86 -8.74 -13.09
C GLU A 12 4.79 -9.03 -11.91
N ARG A 13 5.20 -8.00 -11.15
CA ARG A 13 6.11 -8.10 -10.01
C ARG A 13 5.59 -7.29 -8.82
N ILE A 14 5.68 -7.85 -7.63
CA ILE A 14 5.41 -7.14 -6.37
C ILE A 14 6.73 -6.89 -5.68
N ILE A 15 6.89 -5.67 -5.19
CA ILE A 15 8.04 -5.23 -4.45
C ILE A 15 7.60 -4.82 -3.05
N ASP A 16 8.20 -5.43 -2.05
CA ASP A 16 8.13 -5.02 -0.67
C ASP A 16 9.38 -4.20 -0.31
N VAL A 17 9.21 -2.95 0.07
CA VAL A 17 10.28 -1.96 0.19
C VAL A 17 10.35 -1.42 1.61
N GLY A 18 11.57 -1.27 2.12
CA GLY A 18 11.80 -0.60 3.39
C GLY A 18 11.31 -1.39 4.60
N GLY A 19 10.68 -0.72 5.54
CA GLY A 19 10.15 -1.33 6.75
C GLY A 19 9.87 -0.31 7.85
N GLU A 20 9.18 -0.74 8.90
CA GLU A 20 8.78 0.13 10.01
C GLU A 20 9.94 0.92 10.65
N PRO A 21 11.18 0.38 10.78
CA PRO A 21 12.29 1.17 11.31
C PRO A 21 12.59 2.43 10.51
N TYR A 22 12.34 2.45 9.19
CA TYR A 22 12.46 3.67 8.39
C TYR A 22 11.39 4.72 8.68
N MET A 23 10.32 4.34 9.36
CA MET A 23 9.23 5.24 9.71
C MET A 23 9.36 5.83 11.12
N HIS A 24 10.04 5.13 12.03
CA HIS A 24 9.98 5.42 13.45
C HIS A 24 11.35 5.68 14.10
N ASP A 25 12.44 5.12 13.56
CA ASP A 25 13.78 5.36 14.09
C ASP A 25 14.35 6.68 13.54
N PRO A 26 14.63 7.69 14.39
CA PRO A 26 15.20 8.96 13.95
C PRO A 26 16.46 8.84 13.09
N LYS A 27 17.21 7.74 13.22
CA LYS A 27 18.41 7.46 12.42
C LYS A 27 18.10 7.09 10.96
N HIS A 28 16.87 6.70 10.69
CA HIS A 28 16.45 6.14 9.42
C HIS A 28 15.33 6.94 8.69
N LEU A 29 14.78 7.98 9.33
CA LEU A 29 13.68 8.79 8.79
C LEU A 29 13.96 9.47 7.44
N GLY A 30 15.22 9.61 7.04
CA GLY A 30 15.62 10.20 5.76
C GLY A 30 15.68 9.22 4.59
N ALA A 31 15.26 7.97 4.77
CA ALA A 31 15.32 6.98 3.69
C ALA A 31 14.31 7.30 2.57
N GLU A 32 14.78 7.32 1.33
CA GLU A 32 13.98 7.53 0.13
C GLU A 32 14.11 6.35 -0.80
N PHE A 33 13.00 5.99 -1.43
CA PHE A 33 12.88 4.86 -2.37
C PHE A 33 12.33 5.35 -3.69
N ASP A 34 13.22 5.57 -4.64
CA ASP A 34 12.92 6.05 -5.99
C ASP A 34 12.38 4.92 -6.87
N TYR A 35 11.26 5.17 -7.57
CA TYR A 35 10.59 4.12 -8.36
C TYR A 35 11.39 3.71 -9.60
N GLU A 36 12.14 4.63 -10.21
CA GLU A 36 12.98 4.32 -11.36
C GLU A 36 14.23 3.52 -10.94
N GLU A 37 14.81 3.83 -9.78
CA GLU A 37 15.91 3.04 -9.22
C GLU A 37 15.46 1.63 -8.84
N ILE A 38 14.29 1.51 -8.22
CA ILE A 38 13.71 0.20 -7.90
C ILE A 38 13.45 -0.58 -9.19
N SER A 39 12.83 0.05 -10.19
CA SER A 39 12.53 -0.61 -11.48
C SER A 39 13.78 -1.15 -12.17
N LYS A 40 14.88 -0.42 -12.13
CA LYS A 40 16.20 -0.88 -12.63
C LYS A 40 16.72 -2.08 -11.86
N LYS A 41 16.65 -2.03 -10.52
CA LYS A 41 17.12 -3.14 -9.64
C LYS A 41 16.38 -4.45 -9.90
N ILE A 42 15.10 -4.38 -10.27
CA ILE A 42 14.27 -5.56 -10.54
C ILE A 42 14.21 -5.93 -12.03
N GLY A 43 14.96 -5.22 -12.89
CA GLY A 43 14.95 -5.45 -14.34
C GLY A 43 13.61 -5.11 -15.02
N SER A 44 12.93 -4.05 -14.57
CA SER A 44 11.62 -3.60 -15.07
C SER A 44 11.65 -2.10 -15.43
N GLU A 45 12.64 -1.68 -16.21
CA GLU A 45 12.92 -0.26 -16.49
C GLU A 45 11.79 0.51 -17.19
N LYS A 46 10.94 -0.20 -17.94
CA LYS A 46 9.79 0.37 -18.61
C LYS A 46 8.53 -0.20 -18.01
N SER A 47 8.02 0.43 -16.98
CA SER A 47 6.91 -0.11 -16.23
C SER A 47 5.89 0.93 -15.78
N TYR A 48 4.71 0.45 -15.47
CA TYR A 48 3.69 1.10 -14.70
C TYR A 48 3.78 0.60 -13.26
N ALA A 49 3.85 1.52 -12.31
CA ALA A 49 3.91 1.21 -10.88
C ALA A 49 2.62 1.64 -10.19
N LEU A 50 2.03 0.74 -9.39
CA LEU A 50 0.87 1.04 -8.56
C LEU A 50 1.02 0.41 -7.17
N GLY A 51 0.39 1.00 -6.17
CA GLY A 51 0.42 0.44 -4.81
C GLY A 51 0.24 1.47 -3.71
N ALA A 52 0.85 1.14 -2.57
CA ALA A 52 0.77 1.90 -1.33
C ALA A 52 2.16 2.15 -0.75
N GLY A 53 2.43 3.37 -0.34
CA GLY A 53 3.68 3.75 0.29
C GLY A 53 3.48 4.77 1.39
N SER A 54 4.28 4.68 2.46
CA SER A 54 4.28 5.67 3.52
C SER A 54 5.23 6.81 3.18
N GLY A 55 4.77 8.05 3.35
CA GLY A 55 5.59 9.22 3.15
C GLY A 55 6.58 9.38 4.29
N ALA A 56 7.88 9.52 3.98
CA ALA A 56 8.86 10.03 4.91
C ALA A 56 9.08 11.51 4.69
N MET A 57 9.48 12.20 5.73
CA MET A 57 9.66 13.66 5.77
C MET A 57 10.49 14.23 4.61
N SER A 58 11.54 13.53 4.19
CA SER A 58 12.43 13.97 3.12
C SER A 58 11.76 14.05 1.75
N CYS A 59 10.74 13.20 1.51
CA CYS A 59 10.02 13.17 0.23
C CYS A 59 8.92 14.23 0.12
N LEU A 60 8.51 14.85 1.22
CA LEU A 60 7.31 15.67 1.36
C LEU A 60 7.61 17.02 2.03
N ASP A 61 8.80 17.57 1.83
CA ASP A 61 9.21 18.87 2.41
C ASP A 61 9.02 18.94 3.93
N GLY A 62 9.34 17.84 4.62
CA GLY A 62 9.21 17.72 6.08
C GLY A 62 7.88 17.12 6.56
N HIS A 63 6.99 16.74 5.66
CA HIS A 63 5.69 16.15 6.01
C HIS A 63 5.68 14.63 5.86
N CYS A 64 4.79 13.99 6.59
CA CYS A 64 4.46 12.58 6.46
C CYS A 64 3.09 12.39 5.81
N GLY A 65 2.76 11.17 5.42
CA GLY A 65 1.44 10.87 4.87
C GLY A 65 1.31 9.47 4.29
N GLU A 66 0.15 9.22 3.71
CA GLU A 66 -0.18 7.96 3.04
C GLU A 66 -0.23 8.17 1.53
N LEU A 67 0.66 7.49 0.80
CA LEU A 67 0.84 7.69 -0.63
C LEU A 67 0.15 6.59 -1.43
N VAL A 68 -0.81 6.98 -2.25
CA VAL A 68 -1.31 6.17 -3.37
C VAL A 68 -0.33 6.28 -4.52
N ILE A 69 0.34 5.18 -4.85
CA ILE A 69 1.29 5.10 -5.97
C ILE A 69 0.54 4.76 -7.24
N ASN A 70 0.68 5.60 -8.27
CA ASN A 70 0.01 5.44 -9.58
C ASN A 70 0.84 6.15 -10.66
N GLU A 71 1.93 5.48 -11.12
CA GLU A 71 3.00 6.06 -11.91
C GLU A 71 3.24 5.30 -13.21
N ASN A 72 3.26 6.00 -14.34
CA ASN A 72 3.78 5.46 -15.58
C ASN A 72 5.23 5.92 -15.79
N LEU A 73 6.18 5.02 -15.56
CA LEU A 73 7.61 5.32 -15.69
C LEU A 73 8.07 5.39 -17.17
N ILE A 74 7.25 4.93 -18.11
CA ILE A 74 7.53 5.01 -19.55
C ILE A 74 7.24 6.41 -20.07
N THR A 75 6.06 6.97 -19.72
CA THR A 75 5.60 8.28 -20.21
C THR A 75 5.89 9.42 -19.24
N SER A 76 6.38 9.09 -18.05
CA SER A 76 6.55 10.04 -16.96
C SER A 76 5.25 10.64 -16.43
N GLU A 77 4.09 10.06 -16.71
CA GLU A 77 2.81 10.51 -16.19
C GLU A 77 2.60 10.00 -14.77
N SER A 78 2.33 10.91 -13.83
CA SER A 78 1.95 10.60 -12.45
C SER A 78 0.49 10.93 -12.20
N LYS A 79 -0.21 10.00 -11.56
CA LYS A 79 -1.53 10.20 -10.94
C LYS A 79 -1.52 9.78 -9.47
N SER A 80 -0.36 9.79 -8.87
CA SER A 80 -0.20 9.53 -7.44
C SER A 80 -0.82 10.64 -6.60
N ILE A 81 -1.33 10.25 -5.43
CA ILE A 81 -1.98 11.14 -4.47
C ILE A 81 -1.38 10.87 -3.10
N ILE A 82 -0.98 11.94 -2.41
CA ILE A 82 -0.58 11.88 -1.01
C ILE A 82 -1.71 12.40 -0.11
N ALA A 83 -2.02 11.63 0.92
CA ALA A 83 -2.88 12.07 2.01
C ALA A 83 -2.02 12.52 3.19
N ARG A 84 -2.30 13.72 3.72
CA ARG A 84 -1.64 14.30 4.89
C ARG A 84 -2.66 14.72 5.94
N VAL A 85 -2.22 14.85 7.18
CA VAL A 85 -3.04 15.41 8.26
C VAL A 85 -2.86 16.92 8.30
N GLY A 86 -3.94 17.66 8.16
CA GLY A 86 -3.95 19.12 8.27
C GLY A 86 -3.90 19.60 9.73
N THR A 87 -3.75 20.89 9.91
CA THR A 87 -3.61 21.54 11.23
C THR A 87 -4.83 21.36 12.14
N ASN A 88 -6.03 21.20 11.58
CA ASN A 88 -7.25 20.90 12.32
C ASN A 88 -7.60 19.41 12.31
N LYS A 89 -6.61 18.54 12.03
CA LYS A 89 -6.76 17.09 11.90
C LYS A 89 -7.65 16.63 10.73
N GLU A 90 -7.93 17.51 9.78
CA GLU A 90 -8.60 17.14 8.52
C GLU A 90 -7.65 16.35 7.61
N CYS A 91 -8.21 15.51 6.75
CA CYS A 91 -7.44 14.90 5.67
C CYS A 91 -7.21 15.93 4.56
N ILE A 92 -5.98 16.05 4.09
CA ILE A 92 -5.60 16.82 2.91
C ILE A 92 -5.08 15.83 1.88
N ALA A 93 -5.69 15.79 0.69
CA ALA A 93 -5.26 14.92 -0.41
C ALA A 93 -4.79 15.75 -1.59
N GLU A 94 -3.54 15.55 -1.99
CA GLU A 94 -2.87 16.36 -3.01
C GLU A 94 -2.24 15.47 -4.07
N LYS A 95 -2.03 16.03 -5.28
CA LYS A 95 -1.23 15.38 -6.31
C LYS A 95 0.21 15.25 -5.84
N TYR A 96 0.80 14.11 -6.12
CA TYR A 96 2.18 13.81 -5.78
C TYR A 96 2.96 13.41 -7.03
N THR A 97 4.11 14.06 -7.28
CA THR A 97 4.89 13.88 -8.52
C THR A 97 6.37 13.58 -8.28
N ALA A 98 6.79 13.42 -7.02
CA ALA A 98 8.21 13.18 -6.71
C ALA A 98 8.71 11.79 -7.10
N ARG A 99 7.81 10.82 -7.43
CA ARG A 99 8.14 9.46 -7.87
C ARG A 99 9.00 8.66 -6.91
N LYS A 100 8.88 8.94 -5.64
CA LYS A 100 9.59 8.27 -4.57
C LYS A 100 8.73 8.25 -3.31
N HIS A 101 9.01 7.35 -2.41
CA HIS A 101 8.39 7.32 -1.09
C HIS A 101 9.46 7.08 -0.02
N GLY A 102 9.10 7.23 1.23
CA GLY A 102 9.96 6.87 2.34
C GLY A 102 9.38 5.72 3.16
N GLY A 103 10.00 5.41 4.28
CA GLY A 103 9.48 4.45 5.24
C GLY A 103 9.36 3.04 4.69
N LEU A 104 8.15 2.67 4.32
CA LEU A 104 7.84 1.37 3.72
C LEU A 104 6.84 1.52 2.56
N GLY A 105 6.82 0.52 1.68
CA GLY A 105 5.85 0.47 0.59
C GLY A 105 5.73 -0.89 -0.04
N ASN A 106 4.55 -1.13 -0.61
CA ASN A 106 4.28 -2.32 -1.41
C ASN A 106 3.83 -1.87 -2.79
N VAL A 107 4.67 -2.15 -3.78
CA VAL A 107 4.51 -1.61 -5.13
C VAL A 107 4.45 -2.74 -6.14
N TYR A 108 3.45 -2.70 -6.98
CA TYR A 108 3.30 -3.61 -8.10
C TYR A 108 3.81 -2.94 -9.38
N TYR A 109 4.76 -3.60 -10.03
CA TYR A 109 5.32 -3.19 -11.31
C TYR A 109 4.83 -4.11 -12.43
N THR A 110 4.47 -3.52 -13.56
CA THR A 110 3.97 -4.22 -14.74
C THR A 110 4.26 -3.40 -15.99
N ASP A 111 4.21 -4.02 -17.19
CA ASP A 111 4.36 -3.29 -18.46
C ASP A 111 3.20 -2.31 -18.74
N GLY A 112 2.14 -2.34 -17.95
CA GLY A 112 1.00 -1.44 -18.09
C GLY A 112 0.12 -1.73 -19.33
N VAL A 113 0.21 -2.93 -19.88
CA VAL A 113 -0.53 -3.31 -21.07
C VAL A 113 -1.85 -4.00 -20.74
N LYS A 114 -2.76 -4.05 -21.71
CA LYS A 114 -4.01 -4.84 -21.63
C LYS A 114 -3.67 -6.32 -21.56
N GLY A 115 -4.37 -7.06 -20.71
CA GLY A 115 -4.18 -8.50 -20.56
C GLY A 115 -5.33 -9.16 -19.80
N LYS A 116 -5.16 -10.44 -19.50
CA LYS A 116 -6.11 -11.18 -18.66
C LYS A 116 -5.95 -10.73 -17.21
N VAL A 117 -7.05 -10.44 -16.54
CA VAL A 117 -7.12 -10.03 -15.15
C VAL A 117 -8.23 -10.75 -14.41
N ILE A 118 -8.11 -10.87 -13.12
CA ILE A 118 -9.17 -11.36 -12.24
C ILE A 118 -10.11 -10.19 -11.97
N LYS A 119 -11.33 -10.27 -12.48
CA LYS A 119 -12.39 -9.30 -12.16
C LYS A 119 -13.18 -9.79 -10.96
N ILE A 120 -13.34 -8.93 -9.97
CA ILE A 120 -14.19 -9.18 -8.81
C ILE A 120 -15.38 -8.22 -8.79
N LYS A 121 -16.54 -8.75 -8.37
CA LYS A 121 -17.73 -7.97 -8.00
C LYS A 121 -18.30 -8.58 -6.73
N ILE A 122 -18.40 -7.77 -5.69
CA ILE A 122 -18.85 -8.20 -4.36
C ILE A 122 -19.98 -7.29 -3.89
N LYS A 123 -21.03 -7.90 -3.37
CA LYS A 123 -22.16 -7.20 -2.73
C LYS A 123 -22.38 -7.79 -1.35
N GLY A 124 -22.07 -6.99 -0.36
CA GLY A 124 -22.08 -7.40 1.04
C GLY A 124 -20.99 -8.40 1.37
N ARG A 125 -20.54 -8.38 2.61
CA ARG A 125 -19.62 -9.36 3.19
C ARG A 125 -20.18 -9.84 4.54
N SER A 126 -20.16 -11.13 4.77
CA SER A 126 -20.67 -11.76 5.99
C SER A 126 -19.57 -12.47 6.81
N GLY A 127 -18.33 -12.43 6.37
CA GLY A 127 -17.20 -13.02 7.08
C GLY A 127 -16.66 -12.13 8.21
N ASP A 128 -15.78 -12.71 9.01
CA ASP A 128 -15.11 -12.07 10.13
C ASP A 128 -13.90 -11.19 9.74
N GLN A 129 -13.46 -11.28 8.47
CA GLN A 129 -12.37 -10.42 7.97
C GLN A 129 -12.80 -8.95 7.92
N GLY A 130 -11.91 -8.07 8.37
CA GLY A 130 -12.21 -6.65 8.45
C GLY A 130 -12.26 -5.95 7.08
N SER A 131 -11.47 -6.42 6.10
CA SER A 131 -11.28 -5.73 4.82
C SER A 131 -11.42 -6.67 3.61
N LEU A 132 -11.59 -6.09 2.41
CA LEU A 132 -11.58 -6.85 1.15
C LEU A 132 -10.24 -7.60 0.93
N PRO A 133 -9.06 -6.99 1.08
CA PRO A 133 -7.79 -7.71 0.91
C PRO A 133 -7.63 -8.87 1.89
N GLN A 134 -8.02 -8.71 3.16
CA GLN A 134 -8.01 -9.80 4.14
C GLN A 134 -8.93 -10.94 3.74
N ALA A 135 -10.15 -10.63 3.28
CA ALA A 135 -11.08 -11.63 2.78
C ALA A 135 -10.54 -12.37 1.55
N MET A 136 -9.88 -11.66 0.63
CA MET A 136 -9.23 -12.26 -0.53
C MET A 136 -8.08 -13.20 -0.12
N ARG A 137 -7.20 -12.74 0.79
CA ARG A 137 -6.11 -13.58 1.32
C ARG A 137 -6.64 -14.87 1.93
N LYS A 138 -7.62 -14.75 2.82
CA LYS A 138 -8.25 -15.91 3.46
C LYS A 138 -8.85 -16.86 2.42
N ALA A 139 -9.59 -16.34 1.44
CA ALA A 139 -10.17 -17.15 0.39
C ALA A 139 -9.10 -17.91 -0.44
N LEU A 140 -7.98 -17.27 -0.76
CA LEU A 140 -6.86 -17.90 -1.44
C LEU A 140 -6.23 -19.01 -0.57
N THR A 141 -5.97 -18.73 0.69
CA THR A 141 -5.35 -19.69 1.63
C THR A 141 -6.24 -20.90 1.87
N ASP A 142 -7.54 -20.68 2.05
CA ASP A 142 -8.47 -21.76 2.42
C ASP A 142 -8.87 -22.67 1.25
N ASN A 143 -8.85 -22.14 0.01
CA ASN A 143 -9.45 -22.84 -1.14
C ASN A 143 -8.46 -23.28 -2.21
N LEU A 144 -7.22 -22.84 -2.15
CA LEU A 144 -6.20 -23.28 -3.09
C LEU A 144 -5.29 -24.31 -2.43
N PRO A 145 -4.86 -25.36 -3.15
CA PRO A 145 -3.94 -26.38 -2.65
C PRO A 145 -2.51 -25.80 -2.57
N ILE A 146 -2.35 -24.77 -1.74
CA ILE A 146 -1.05 -24.13 -1.51
C ILE A 146 -0.22 -25.11 -0.69
N LYS A 147 0.87 -25.61 -1.27
CA LYS A 147 1.87 -26.40 -0.54
C LYS A 147 2.68 -25.49 0.39
N ASP A 148 3.31 -26.07 1.39
CA ASP A 148 3.99 -25.36 2.50
C ASP A 148 4.96 -24.25 2.07
N ASN A 149 5.45 -24.26 0.81
CA ASN A 149 6.37 -23.25 0.26
C ASN A 149 5.83 -22.55 -0.99
N GLU A 150 4.55 -22.72 -1.31
CA GLU A 150 3.92 -22.05 -2.44
C GLU A 150 3.01 -20.93 -1.90
N HIS A 151 3.22 -19.71 -2.36
CA HIS A 151 2.40 -18.58 -1.97
C HIS A 151 1.89 -17.85 -3.21
N ILE A 152 0.77 -17.16 -3.04
CA ILE A 152 0.15 -16.38 -4.09
C ILE A 152 0.22 -14.91 -3.69
N ALA A 153 0.69 -14.08 -4.62
CA ALA A 153 0.69 -12.65 -4.47
C ALA A 153 -0.16 -12.01 -5.57
N LEU A 154 -1.01 -11.08 -5.20
CA LEU A 154 -1.89 -10.34 -6.08
C LEU A 154 -1.69 -8.84 -5.91
N ALA A 155 -1.88 -8.13 -6.99
CA ALA A 155 -2.01 -6.69 -6.93
C ALA A 155 -3.12 -6.20 -7.86
N GLY A 156 -3.72 -5.07 -7.54
CA GLY A 156 -4.79 -4.55 -8.37
C GLY A 156 -5.41 -3.27 -7.85
N ILE A 157 -6.47 -2.89 -8.55
CA ILE A 157 -7.23 -1.68 -8.29
C ILE A 157 -8.68 -2.08 -8.10
N PHE A 158 -9.33 -1.53 -7.09
CA PHE A 158 -10.75 -1.74 -6.86
C PHE A 158 -11.45 -0.42 -6.53
N ARG A 159 -12.76 -0.40 -6.70
CA ARG A 159 -13.62 0.69 -6.25
C ARG A 159 -14.58 0.20 -5.18
N ILE A 160 -14.84 1.06 -4.22
CA ILE A 160 -15.94 0.94 -3.27
C ILE A 160 -17.09 1.80 -3.80
N LEU A 161 -18.09 1.12 -4.36
CA LEU A 161 -19.23 1.76 -5.02
C LEU A 161 -20.33 2.14 -4.03
N LYS A 162 -20.43 1.38 -2.92
CA LYS A 162 -21.39 1.58 -1.83
C LYS A 162 -20.75 1.14 -0.52
N GLY A 163 -21.23 1.67 0.59
CA GLY A 163 -20.71 1.37 1.93
C GLY A 163 -19.60 2.32 2.37
N GLN A 164 -19.09 2.06 3.57
CA GLN A 164 -18.16 2.94 4.26
C GLN A 164 -17.03 2.13 4.90
N ILE A 165 -15.89 2.78 5.06
CA ILE A 165 -14.66 2.21 5.62
C ILE A 165 -14.14 3.06 6.77
N LYS A 166 -13.25 2.46 7.56
CA LYS A 166 -12.31 3.14 8.45
C LYS A 166 -10.97 3.28 7.76
N SER A 167 -10.36 4.44 7.90
CA SER A 167 -9.05 4.76 7.37
C SER A 167 -8.18 5.47 8.39
N HIS A 168 -6.89 5.58 8.09
CA HIS A 168 -6.01 6.50 8.78
C HIS A 168 -5.11 7.26 7.79
N VAL A 169 -4.54 8.33 8.29
CA VAL A 169 -3.40 9.04 7.68
C VAL A 169 -2.35 9.24 8.77
N GLN A 170 -1.10 9.03 8.39
CA GLN A 170 0.05 9.25 9.27
C GLN A 170 0.30 10.76 9.42
N PRO A 171 0.30 11.31 10.65
CA PRO A 171 0.68 12.69 10.92
C PRO A 171 2.18 12.93 10.75
N ASP A 172 2.60 14.19 10.78
CA ASP A 172 3.99 14.59 10.71
C ASP A 172 4.79 14.11 11.91
N TYR A 173 6.01 13.64 11.68
CA TYR A 173 6.89 13.16 12.75
C TYR A 173 7.33 14.26 13.73
N ALA A 174 7.28 15.54 13.34
CA ALA A 174 7.53 16.65 14.24
C ALA A 174 6.58 16.66 15.45
N ASP A 175 5.41 16.06 15.29
CA ASP A 175 4.41 15.91 16.36
C ASP A 175 4.65 14.67 17.25
N ILE A 176 5.54 13.77 16.83
CA ILE A 176 5.95 12.63 17.65
C ILE A 176 6.97 13.10 18.68
N LYS A 177 6.57 13.14 19.93
CA LYS A 177 7.52 13.25 21.03
C LYS A 177 8.42 12.00 21.00
N HIS A 178 9.74 12.21 21.01
CA HIS A 178 10.74 11.12 21.00
C HIS A 178 10.56 10.06 22.09
N GLU A 179 9.75 10.35 23.11
CA GLU A 179 9.33 9.45 24.19
C GLU A 179 8.48 8.25 23.71
N TYR A 180 7.91 8.30 22.50
CA TYR A 180 7.07 7.25 21.94
C TYR A 180 7.84 6.20 21.14
N TYR A 181 9.15 6.41 20.96
CA TYR A 181 9.97 5.46 20.22
C TYR A 181 10.52 4.37 21.17
N ASP A 182 9.71 3.38 21.46
CA ASP A 182 10.15 2.08 21.95
C ASP A 182 9.57 1.01 21.01
N ALA A 183 10.45 0.33 20.28
CA ALA A 183 10.08 -0.76 19.37
C ALA A 183 9.30 -1.90 20.06
N LYS A 184 9.29 -1.94 21.40
CA LYS A 184 8.46 -2.86 22.20
C LYS A 184 7.05 -2.31 22.49
N GLN A 185 6.80 -1.03 22.23
CA GLN A 185 5.53 -0.39 22.49
C GLN A 185 4.77 -0.03 21.20
N MET A 186 4.52 -1.01 20.33
CA MET A 186 3.59 -0.87 19.18
C MET A 186 2.22 -0.27 19.55
N LYS A 187 1.93 -0.13 20.84
CA LYS A 187 0.75 0.56 21.36
C LYS A 187 0.71 2.04 20.98
N CYS A 188 1.86 2.67 20.86
CA CYS A 188 1.98 4.11 20.61
C CYS A 188 1.70 4.49 19.14
N VAL A 189 1.99 3.62 18.17
CA VAL A 189 1.72 3.91 16.74
C VAL A 189 0.22 4.12 16.49
N LYS A 190 -0.64 3.33 17.15
CA LYS A 190 -2.10 3.48 17.01
C LYS A 190 -2.61 4.79 17.61
N ASP A 191 -1.99 5.27 18.69
CA ASP A 191 -2.37 6.53 19.34
C ASP A 191 -1.87 7.76 18.56
N PHE A 192 -0.86 7.55 17.71
CA PHE A 192 -0.28 8.57 16.85
C PHE A 192 -1.06 8.77 15.55
N LEU A 193 -1.60 7.72 14.94
CA LEU A 193 -2.29 7.79 13.65
C LEU A 193 -3.59 8.61 13.76
N GLN A 194 -3.84 9.46 12.77
CA GLN A 194 -5.11 10.17 12.65
C GLN A 194 -6.12 9.29 11.93
N PHE A 195 -7.13 8.81 12.65
CA PHE A 195 -8.19 7.99 12.10
C PHE A 195 -9.36 8.83 11.56
N TYR A 196 -9.97 8.31 10.48
CA TYR A 196 -11.17 8.83 9.86
C TYR A 196 -12.20 7.72 9.72
N GLU A 197 -13.41 7.95 10.24
CA GLU A 197 -14.52 7.00 10.21
C GLU A 197 -15.85 7.73 10.41
N PRO A 198 -16.89 7.50 9.59
CA PRO A 198 -16.87 6.66 8.36
C PRO A 198 -16.36 7.43 7.13
N VAL A 199 -15.70 6.73 6.19
CA VAL A 199 -15.21 7.28 4.93
C VAL A 199 -15.84 6.51 3.76
N GLY A 200 -16.22 7.21 2.71
CA GLY A 200 -16.82 6.63 1.52
C GLY A 200 -18.31 7.00 1.34
N PRO A 201 -18.96 6.41 0.32
CA PRO A 201 -18.42 5.57 -0.77
C PRO A 201 -17.63 6.38 -1.82
N GLU A 202 -17.53 5.82 -3.05
CA GLU A 202 -16.86 6.43 -4.20
C GLU A 202 -15.34 6.56 -4.00
N LEU A 203 -14.76 5.45 -3.50
CA LEU A 203 -13.32 5.32 -3.27
C LEU A 203 -12.69 4.38 -4.29
N GLN A 204 -11.45 4.67 -4.67
CA GLN A 204 -10.60 3.79 -5.47
C GLN A 204 -9.39 3.37 -4.66
N GLY A 205 -9.25 2.07 -4.43
CA GLY A 205 -8.16 1.45 -3.70
C GLY A 205 -7.11 0.86 -4.63
N TYR A 206 -5.86 0.96 -4.20
CA TYR A 206 -4.68 0.34 -4.81
C TYR A 206 -4.11 -0.63 -3.80
N SER A 207 -4.10 -1.89 -4.15
CA SER A 207 -3.86 -2.97 -3.20
C SER A 207 -2.79 -3.93 -3.68
N VAL A 208 -1.95 -4.33 -2.75
CA VAL A 208 -0.99 -5.42 -2.89
C VAL A 208 -1.26 -6.40 -1.76
N LEU A 209 -1.30 -7.70 -2.05
CA LEU A 209 -1.51 -8.74 -1.04
C LEU A 209 -0.76 -10.03 -1.38
N TRP A 210 -0.42 -10.80 -0.35
CA TRP A 210 0.20 -12.13 -0.47
C TRP A 210 -0.26 -13.08 0.64
N THR A 211 -0.25 -14.37 0.35
CA THR A 211 -0.73 -15.39 1.29
C THR A 211 0.31 -15.79 2.34
N GLY A 212 1.58 -15.52 2.11
CA GLY A 212 2.68 -15.77 3.02
C GLY A 212 4.05 -15.50 2.38
N ASP A 213 5.11 -15.59 3.18
CA ASP A 213 6.49 -15.46 2.72
C ASP A 213 7.02 -16.81 2.23
N PRO A 214 7.29 -16.97 0.91
CA PRO A 214 7.76 -18.25 0.34
C PRO A 214 9.15 -18.67 0.83
N THR A 215 9.86 -17.81 1.53
CA THR A 215 11.20 -18.06 2.04
C THR A 215 11.24 -18.43 3.51
N GLY A 216 10.07 -18.59 4.16
CA GLY A 216 9.97 -18.92 5.58
C GLY A 216 10.50 -17.80 6.50
N GLY A 217 10.33 -16.56 6.10
CA GLY A 217 10.75 -15.38 6.86
C GLY A 217 12.10 -14.79 6.45
N ASN A 218 12.82 -15.38 5.51
CA ASN A 218 14.13 -14.85 5.08
C ASN A 218 14.02 -13.53 4.31
N LEU A 219 12.88 -13.27 3.65
CA LEU A 219 12.63 -11.99 2.98
C LEU A 219 12.08 -10.92 3.92
N ASP A 220 11.66 -11.29 5.14
CA ASP A 220 10.99 -10.37 6.09
C ASP A 220 9.84 -9.60 5.41
N LEU A 221 9.02 -10.29 4.63
CA LEU A 221 7.84 -9.67 4.03
C LEU A 221 6.88 -9.21 5.12
N ARG A 222 6.16 -8.11 4.86
CA ARG A 222 5.21 -7.54 5.81
C ARG A 222 4.23 -8.59 6.33
N GLU A 223 4.18 -8.77 7.65
CA GLU A 223 3.33 -9.79 8.29
C GLU A 223 1.84 -9.64 8.01
N SER A 224 1.34 -8.41 7.90
CA SER A 224 -0.07 -8.16 7.54
C SER A 224 -0.45 -8.83 6.22
N GLY A 225 0.56 -9.07 5.34
CA GLY A 225 0.39 -9.69 4.03
C GLY A 225 -0.55 -8.92 3.10
N GLU A 226 -0.79 -7.63 3.41
CA GLU A 226 -1.58 -6.74 2.55
C GLU A 226 -1.23 -5.28 2.84
N HIS A 227 -1.33 -4.45 1.81
CA HIS A 227 -1.18 -3.01 1.91
C HIS A 227 -2.09 -2.34 0.89
N THR A 228 -2.98 -1.48 1.36
CA THR A 228 -3.96 -0.81 0.51
C THR A 228 -4.09 0.65 0.89
N HIS A 229 -3.83 1.51 -0.08
CA HIS A 229 -4.16 2.91 0.00
C HIS A 229 -5.28 3.25 -0.98
N PHE A 230 -6.02 4.29 -0.69
CA PHE A 230 -7.15 4.72 -1.51
C PHE A 230 -7.23 6.24 -1.63
N HIS A 231 -7.96 6.69 -2.63
CA HIS A 231 -8.47 8.07 -2.72
C HIS A 231 -9.92 8.05 -3.22
N SER A 232 -10.67 9.11 -2.93
CA SER A 232 -11.96 9.31 -3.59
C SER A 232 -11.77 9.76 -5.03
N TYR A 233 -12.65 9.29 -5.93
CA TYR A 233 -12.66 9.73 -7.33
C TYR A 233 -13.72 10.79 -7.61
N THR A 234 -14.44 11.23 -6.57
CA THR A 234 -15.51 12.26 -6.66
C THR A 234 -15.36 13.39 -5.64
N LYS A 235 -14.66 13.14 -4.52
CA LYS A 235 -14.49 14.09 -3.43
C LYS A 235 -13.04 14.47 -3.26
N GLU A 236 -12.78 15.73 -3.02
CA GLU A 236 -11.47 16.23 -2.61
C GLU A 236 -11.17 15.87 -1.15
N ASN A 237 -9.90 15.81 -0.79
CA ASN A 237 -9.43 15.61 0.58
C ASN A 237 -9.94 14.31 1.24
N VAL A 238 -10.11 13.26 0.44
CA VAL A 238 -10.49 11.92 0.91
C VAL A 238 -9.54 10.90 0.34
N ALA A 239 -8.54 10.52 1.13
CA ALA A 239 -7.52 9.52 0.80
C ALA A 239 -6.91 8.98 2.11
N GLY A 240 -6.08 7.92 2.01
CA GLY A 240 -5.37 7.36 3.15
C GLY A 240 -5.18 5.85 3.07
N HIS A 241 -4.81 5.28 4.21
CA HIS A 241 -4.67 3.84 4.41
C HIS A 241 -6.02 3.20 4.74
N TYR A 242 -6.39 2.13 4.03
CA TYR A 242 -7.63 1.39 4.26
C TYR A 242 -7.46 0.35 5.37
N HIS A 243 -8.24 0.47 6.44
CA HIS A 243 -8.22 -0.47 7.56
C HIS A 243 -9.24 -1.60 7.42
N PHE A 244 -10.54 -1.23 7.47
CA PHE A 244 -11.62 -2.20 7.41
C PHE A 244 -12.95 -1.56 7.02
N ASP A 245 -13.92 -2.40 6.68
CA ASP A 245 -15.27 -1.99 6.35
C ASP A 245 -16.09 -1.67 7.61
N VAL A 246 -16.71 -0.50 7.62
CA VAL A 246 -17.63 -0.08 8.69
C VAL A 246 -19.04 -0.64 8.43
N THR A 247 -19.41 -0.77 7.16
CA THR A 247 -20.72 -1.28 6.75
C THR A 247 -20.61 -2.53 5.88
N PRO A 248 -20.02 -3.64 6.36
CA PRO A 248 -19.69 -4.80 5.53
C PRO A 248 -20.91 -5.43 4.85
N ASN A 249 -22.08 -5.43 5.48
CA ASN A 249 -23.30 -6.00 4.90
C ASN A 249 -23.82 -5.23 3.69
N ASP A 250 -23.53 -3.93 3.60
CA ASP A 250 -24.01 -3.02 2.55
C ASP A 250 -22.93 -2.65 1.53
N ILE A 251 -21.70 -3.08 1.74
CA ILE A 251 -20.57 -2.65 0.90
C ILE A 251 -20.63 -3.30 -0.47
N GLU A 252 -20.32 -2.53 -1.51
CA GLU A 252 -20.21 -3.02 -2.87
C GLU A 252 -18.84 -2.68 -3.45
N TYR A 253 -18.15 -3.70 -4.01
CA TYR A 253 -16.85 -3.57 -4.66
C TYR A 253 -16.92 -3.99 -6.13
N GLU A 254 -16.16 -3.30 -6.94
CA GLU A 254 -15.71 -3.79 -8.25
C GLU A 254 -14.20 -3.59 -8.38
N GLY A 255 -13.47 -4.62 -8.80
CA GLY A 255 -12.03 -4.53 -8.90
C GLY A 255 -11.42 -5.45 -9.94
N TYR A 256 -10.16 -5.16 -10.25
CA TYR A 256 -9.33 -5.88 -11.20
C TYR A 256 -7.98 -6.15 -10.55
N PHE A 257 -7.61 -7.42 -10.51
CA PHE A 257 -6.37 -7.89 -9.90
C PHE A 257 -5.58 -8.75 -10.88
N ASN A 258 -4.29 -8.80 -10.69
CA ASN A 258 -3.41 -9.71 -11.39
C ASN A 258 -2.52 -10.49 -10.43
N ILE A 259 -2.09 -11.68 -10.86
CA ILE A 259 -1.17 -12.52 -10.09
C ILE A 259 0.24 -12.04 -10.39
N ALA A 260 1.01 -11.77 -9.35
CA ALA A 260 2.43 -11.48 -9.50
C ALA A 260 3.21 -12.77 -9.80
N LYS A 261 4.12 -12.70 -10.74
CA LYS A 261 5.04 -13.80 -11.10
C LYS A 261 6.25 -13.83 -10.17
N GLU A 262 6.62 -12.68 -9.62
CA GLU A 262 7.76 -12.49 -8.76
C GLU A 262 7.42 -11.59 -7.59
N VAL A 263 8.02 -11.86 -6.43
CA VAL A 263 8.01 -10.98 -5.26
C VAL A 263 9.45 -10.66 -4.91
N HIS A 264 9.77 -9.37 -4.81
CA HIS A 264 11.10 -8.89 -4.49
C HIS A 264 11.09 -8.14 -3.16
N ARG A 265 12.15 -8.29 -2.39
CA ARG A 265 12.41 -7.51 -1.19
C ARG A 265 13.54 -6.52 -1.45
N VAL A 266 13.26 -5.23 -1.33
CA VAL A 266 14.21 -4.15 -1.62
C VAL A 266 14.42 -3.31 -0.36
N ASN A 267 15.68 -2.94 -0.09
CA ASN A 267 16.06 -2.17 1.08
C ASN A 267 15.53 -2.81 2.38
N ASN A 268 15.97 -4.05 2.64
CA ASN A 268 15.54 -4.83 3.80
C ASN A 268 16.23 -4.35 5.09
N ILE A 269 15.64 -3.37 5.75
CA ILE A 269 16.15 -2.80 7.00
C ILE A 269 16.24 -3.83 8.13
N TYR A 270 15.35 -4.80 8.18
CA TYR A 270 15.36 -5.83 9.23
C TYR A 270 16.61 -6.71 9.12
N LYS A 271 17.01 -7.06 7.88
CA LYS A 271 18.26 -7.78 7.62
C LYS A 271 19.46 -6.93 8.01
N GLU A 272 19.48 -5.66 7.61
CA GLU A 272 20.56 -4.73 7.94
C GLU A 272 20.75 -4.54 9.45
N LEU A 273 19.67 -4.52 10.22
CA LEU A 273 19.71 -4.42 11.69
C LEU A 273 20.18 -5.71 12.35
N ARG A 274 19.83 -6.89 11.81
CA ARG A 274 20.33 -8.17 12.33
C ARG A 274 21.82 -8.36 12.05
N ASP A 275 22.29 -8.00 10.86
CA ASP A 275 23.69 -8.16 10.45
C ASP A 275 24.66 -7.22 11.22
N LYS A 276 24.13 -6.21 11.92
CA LYS A 276 24.91 -5.27 12.75
C LYS A 276 24.99 -5.64 14.23
N ASN A 277 24.22 -6.61 14.69
CA ASN A 277 24.19 -7.13 16.06
C ASN A 277 24.86 -8.50 16.15
#